data_638d853bb7affa8a9b1f1521aa5384d4
#
_entry.id   638d853bb7affa8a9b1f1521aa5384d4
#
_cell.length_a   1.000
_cell.length_b   1.000
_cell.length_c   1.000
_cell.angle_alpha   90.00
_cell.angle_beta   90.00
_cell.angle_gamma   90.00
#
_symmetry.space_group_name_H-M   'P 1'
#
loop_
_entity.id
_entity.type
_entity.pdbx_description
1 polymer ?
#
loop_
_entity_poly.entity_id
_entity_poly.type
_entity_poly.pdbx_seq_one_letter_code
_entity_poly.pdbx_strand_id
1 'polypeptide(L)'
;MKRNLLAAFCTVLLVSFGVAQVNVSVSAPGANSTVTSPISLKANASSSHPIAGWQVYLDNNIAYTGPANSTIGTSLNASKGSHQLVVRAWDSTGAFGTQTLQLNVSGTASSNTATPLNVSVAAPVAYSSTTSPIHLHATATGSNAVTGWQVYLDNNIAYTGPASSTIDTNLNAGSGTHQLIARAWDTTGAFASQTLQVTISGATAAPPSSSSALPTPPSSAKVFSNIDQTTTGWANCHTPACAGGSGAGTYWQAFNQGSPSLDGRSMELYQDGGWSNALWYFKVGADDAATNLLWDFYVQLDSASVNAVQALEYDAFQFVGGYNYMIGTQCNYAAGVWDTWNEANGQWLHSTVPCKKFSTGTWHHIQWYMTTNHSNHTYTYKTLVVDGVAYNLNQTQPAKYLAWGSNVGVQWQLDVNASGTGYHEWVDKATLSIW
;
A
#
# COMPACT_ATOMS: atom_id res chain seq x y z
N MET A 1 37.00 -66.66 18.97
CA MET A 1 36.92 -65.37 18.27
C MET A 1 35.67 -64.66 18.72
N LYS A 2 35.80 -63.69 19.64
CA LYS A 2 34.69 -62.87 20.14
C LYS A 2 34.68 -61.55 19.34
N ARG A 3 33.61 -61.28 18.63
CA ARG A 3 33.37 -59.98 17.94
C ARG A 3 32.66 -59.05 18.90
N ASN A 4 33.33 -57.98 19.23
CA ASN A 4 32.74 -56.85 19.99
C ASN A 4 31.93 -55.95 19.00
N LEU A 5 30.65 -55.78 19.25
CA LEU A 5 29.81 -54.81 18.58
C LEU A 5 29.88 -53.49 19.39
N LEU A 6 30.47 -52.46 18.80
CA LEU A 6 30.42 -51.10 19.34
C LEU A 6 29.09 -50.46 18.88
N ALA A 7 28.20 -50.20 19.82
CA ALA A 7 27.01 -49.42 19.58
C ALA A 7 27.34 -47.92 19.68
N ALA A 8 27.28 -47.19 18.56
CA ALA A 8 27.38 -45.77 18.56
C ALA A 8 26.04 -45.13 18.95
N PHE A 9 26.01 -44.52 20.13
CA PHE A 9 24.87 -43.69 20.54
C PHE A 9 24.92 -42.36 19.76
N CYS A 10 23.99 -42.17 18.85
CA CYS A 10 23.74 -40.88 18.16
C CYS A 10 22.88 -40.03 19.09
N THR A 11 23.47 -39.05 19.76
CA THR A 11 22.73 -38.09 20.59
C THR A 11 22.12 -37.06 19.65
N VAL A 12 20.82 -37.17 19.40
CA VAL A 12 20.07 -36.13 18.67
C VAL A 12 19.86 -34.95 19.64
N LEU A 13 20.57 -33.86 19.38
CA LEU A 13 20.31 -32.58 20.04
C LEU A 13 19.00 -32.03 19.49
N LEU A 14 17.93 -32.17 20.26
CA LEU A 14 16.67 -31.44 20.01
C LEU A 14 16.89 -29.96 20.35
N VAL A 15 17.19 -29.14 19.34
CA VAL A 15 17.14 -27.69 19.47
C VAL A 15 15.66 -27.31 19.47
N SER A 16 15.09 -27.08 20.65
CA SER A 16 13.76 -26.46 20.76
C SER A 16 13.88 -24.99 20.30
N PHE A 17 13.38 -24.68 19.13
CA PHE A 17 13.12 -23.29 18.74
C PHE A 17 12.00 -22.78 19.65
N GLY A 18 12.35 -21.99 20.65
CA GLY A 18 11.37 -21.26 21.44
C GLY A 18 10.68 -20.27 20.50
N VAL A 19 9.39 -20.49 20.21
CA VAL A 19 8.57 -19.47 19.53
C VAL A 19 8.56 -18.24 20.43
N ALA A 20 8.93 -17.09 19.88
CA ALA A 20 8.85 -15.83 20.60
C ALA A 20 7.41 -15.63 21.08
N GLN A 21 7.23 -15.62 22.40
CA GLN A 21 5.91 -15.44 22.99
C GLN A 21 5.80 -14.00 23.50
N VAL A 22 4.81 -13.27 22.97
CA VAL A 22 4.44 -11.97 23.52
C VAL A 22 3.55 -12.18 24.74
N ASN A 23 3.96 -11.67 25.89
CA ASN A 23 3.16 -11.70 27.11
C ASN A 23 2.51 -10.34 27.34
N VAL A 24 1.18 -10.30 27.44
CA VAL A 24 0.40 -9.11 27.73
C VAL A 24 -0.12 -9.17 29.16
N SER A 25 0.07 -8.11 29.92
CA SER A 25 -0.42 -7.96 31.30
C SER A 25 -1.18 -6.64 31.44
N VAL A 26 -2.46 -6.73 31.83
CA VAL A 26 -3.29 -5.57 32.14
C VAL A 26 -3.23 -5.31 33.64
N SER A 27 -2.69 -4.14 34.01
CA SER A 27 -2.57 -3.71 35.43
C SER A 27 -3.79 -2.93 35.90
N ALA A 28 -4.55 -2.35 34.98
CA ALA A 28 -5.86 -1.72 35.24
C ALA A 28 -6.68 -1.78 33.95
N PRO A 29 -8.00 -2.05 34.03
CA PRO A 29 -8.76 -2.47 35.22
C PRO A 29 -8.45 -3.93 35.62
N GLY A 30 -8.82 -4.32 36.84
CA GLY A 30 -8.75 -5.71 37.28
C GLY A 30 -9.83 -6.56 36.60
N ALA A 31 -9.57 -7.84 36.39
CA ALA A 31 -10.55 -8.78 35.85
C ALA A 31 -11.78 -8.87 36.76
N ASN A 32 -12.97 -8.96 36.19
CA ASN A 32 -14.27 -8.99 36.87
C ASN A 32 -14.54 -7.77 37.77
N SER A 33 -13.82 -6.66 37.58
CA SER A 33 -14.01 -5.45 38.37
C SER A 33 -15.24 -4.66 37.89
N THR A 34 -15.84 -3.91 38.83
CA THR A 34 -16.81 -2.87 38.49
C THR A 34 -16.05 -1.56 38.32
N VAL A 35 -16.22 -0.94 37.17
CA VAL A 35 -15.56 0.31 36.79
C VAL A 35 -16.58 1.36 36.33
N THR A 36 -16.14 2.60 36.20
CA THR A 36 -16.93 3.68 35.59
C THR A 36 -16.38 3.96 34.18
N SER A 37 -17.22 4.47 33.29
CA SER A 37 -16.81 5.01 32.00
C SER A 37 -16.38 6.47 32.14
N PRO A 38 -15.24 6.89 31.51
CA PRO A 38 -14.33 6.09 30.70
C PRO A 38 -13.50 5.12 31.56
N ILE A 39 -13.28 3.89 31.02
CA ILE A 39 -12.46 2.86 31.64
C ILE A 39 -11.00 3.25 31.51
N SER A 40 -10.27 3.43 32.61
CA SER A 40 -8.82 3.67 32.56
C SER A 40 -8.09 2.36 32.33
N LEU A 41 -7.48 2.19 31.15
CA LEU A 41 -6.68 1.02 30.79
C LEU A 41 -5.19 1.31 30.95
N LYS A 42 -4.49 0.41 31.66
CA LYS A 42 -3.03 0.36 31.70
C LYS A 42 -2.59 -1.07 31.46
N ALA A 43 -1.69 -1.26 30.47
CA ALA A 43 -1.18 -2.58 30.13
C ALA A 43 0.30 -2.53 29.77
N ASN A 44 0.97 -3.67 29.98
CA ASN A 44 2.36 -3.90 29.61
C ASN A 44 2.43 -5.11 28.69
N ALA A 45 3.38 -5.09 27.75
CA ALA A 45 3.76 -6.25 26.95
C ALA A 45 5.26 -6.50 27.02
N SER A 46 5.65 -7.77 27.04
CA SER A 46 7.04 -8.20 26.97
C SER A 46 7.19 -9.29 25.93
N SER A 47 8.27 -9.22 25.16
CA SER A 47 8.70 -10.21 24.17
C SER A 47 10.21 -10.22 24.09
N SER A 48 10.80 -11.24 23.48
CA SER A 48 12.21 -11.27 23.11
C SER A 48 12.55 -10.28 21.98
N HIS A 49 11.53 -9.73 21.31
CA HIS A 49 11.64 -8.74 20.25
C HIS A 49 10.91 -7.44 20.63
N PRO A 50 11.28 -6.30 20.05
CA PRO A 50 10.61 -5.03 20.32
C PRO A 50 9.10 -5.12 20.04
N ILE A 51 8.29 -4.51 20.91
CA ILE A 51 6.84 -4.40 20.67
C ILE A 51 6.59 -3.46 19.50
N ALA A 52 5.80 -3.91 18.52
CA ALA A 52 5.50 -3.20 17.29
C ALA A 52 4.16 -2.43 17.34
N GLY A 53 3.24 -2.81 18.23
CA GLY A 53 1.96 -2.12 18.36
C GLY A 53 0.96 -2.82 19.25
N TRP A 54 -0.19 -2.15 19.46
CA TRP A 54 -1.27 -2.60 20.29
C TRP A 54 -2.63 -2.44 19.62
N GLN A 55 -3.54 -3.38 19.91
CA GLN A 55 -4.97 -3.22 19.66
C GLN A 55 -5.76 -3.61 20.91
N VAL A 56 -6.73 -2.79 21.24
CA VAL A 56 -7.66 -3.04 22.34
C VAL A 56 -9.06 -3.13 21.78
N TYR A 57 -9.75 -4.19 22.11
CA TYR A 57 -11.13 -4.44 21.69
C TYR A 57 -12.06 -4.36 22.89
N LEU A 58 -13.18 -3.70 22.70
CA LEU A 58 -14.31 -3.70 23.63
C LEU A 58 -15.51 -4.32 22.92
N ASP A 59 -16.02 -5.44 23.41
CA ASP A 59 -17.11 -6.21 22.80
C ASP A 59 -16.86 -6.52 21.31
N ASN A 60 -15.65 -7.01 21.01
CA ASN A 60 -15.14 -7.32 19.67
C ASN A 60 -14.96 -6.12 18.71
N ASN A 61 -15.20 -4.88 19.17
CA ASN A 61 -14.94 -3.68 18.39
C ASN A 61 -13.58 -3.08 18.78
N ILE A 62 -12.78 -2.63 17.82
CA ILE A 62 -11.52 -1.94 18.11
C ILE A 62 -11.83 -0.64 18.85
N ALA A 63 -11.43 -0.55 20.11
CA ALA A 63 -11.62 0.61 20.96
C ALA A 63 -10.35 1.48 21.05
N TYR A 64 -9.17 0.92 20.74
CA TYR A 64 -7.91 1.66 20.75
C TYR A 64 -6.84 0.94 19.92
N THR A 65 -6.00 1.72 19.23
CA THR A 65 -4.77 1.26 18.57
C THR A 65 -3.59 2.06 19.13
N GLY A 66 -2.60 1.37 19.65
CA GLY A 66 -1.47 1.97 20.37
C GLY A 66 -0.15 1.91 19.61
N PRO A 67 0.80 2.78 19.98
CA PRO A 67 2.14 2.85 19.35
C PRO A 67 3.01 1.65 19.71
N ALA A 68 4.18 1.59 19.06
CA ALA A 68 5.24 0.58 19.28
C ALA A 68 6.00 0.80 20.60
N ASN A 69 5.31 0.67 21.73
CA ASN A 69 5.86 0.81 23.08
C ASN A 69 5.56 -0.46 23.90
N SER A 70 6.39 -0.78 24.87
CA SER A 70 6.16 -1.90 25.81
C SER A 70 5.01 -1.66 26.78
N THR A 71 4.50 -0.43 26.88
CA THR A 71 3.41 -0.05 27.77
C THR A 71 2.40 0.83 27.07
N ILE A 72 1.12 0.70 27.44
CA ILE A 72 0.06 1.64 27.06
C ILE A 72 -0.71 2.11 28.28
N GLY A 73 -1.20 3.34 28.19
CA GLY A 73 -2.19 3.92 29.09
C GLY A 73 -3.20 4.70 28.29
N THR A 74 -4.48 4.34 28.37
CA THR A 74 -5.56 4.98 27.62
C THR A 74 -6.88 4.93 28.38
N SER A 75 -7.87 5.66 27.89
CA SER A 75 -9.22 5.68 28.42
C SER A 75 -10.20 5.18 27.35
N LEU A 76 -11.11 4.27 27.73
CA LEU A 76 -12.05 3.64 26.81
C LEU A 76 -13.47 3.98 27.24
N ASN A 77 -14.27 4.52 26.35
CA ASN A 77 -15.69 4.77 26.62
C ASN A 77 -16.49 3.46 26.51
N ALA A 78 -17.35 3.22 27.48
CA ALA A 78 -18.25 2.09 27.51
C ALA A 78 -19.64 2.49 28.05
N SER A 79 -20.68 1.83 27.57
CA SER A 79 -22.03 1.96 28.14
C SER A 79 -22.10 1.29 29.51
N LYS A 80 -23.21 1.54 30.26
CA LYS A 80 -23.48 0.78 31.48
C LYS A 80 -23.78 -0.68 31.10
N GLY A 81 -23.17 -1.65 31.79
CA GLY A 81 -23.39 -3.08 31.57
C GLY A 81 -22.11 -3.92 31.63
N SER A 82 -22.24 -5.18 31.29
CA SER A 82 -21.12 -6.11 31.19
C SER A 82 -20.42 -5.98 29.85
N HIS A 83 -19.11 -5.92 29.87
CA HIS A 83 -18.26 -5.76 28.68
C HIS A 83 -17.09 -6.75 28.70
N GLN A 84 -16.70 -7.19 27.50
CA GLN A 84 -15.46 -7.94 27.30
C GLN A 84 -14.38 -6.98 26.77
N LEU A 85 -13.28 -6.91 27.49
CA LEU A 85 -12.08 -6.15 27.09
C LEU A 85 -10.99 -7.14 26.66
N VAL A 86 -10.51 -7.01 25.41
CA VAL A 86 -9.42 -7.81 24.86
C VAL A 86 -8.26 -6.88 24.53
N VAL A 87 -7.12 -7.09 25.19
CA VAL A 87 -5.89 -6.30 24.97
C VAL A 87 -4.87 -7.18 24.27
N ARG A 88 -4.42 -6.74 23.11
CA ARG A 88 -3.47 -7.47 22.25
C ARG A 88 -2.27 -6.61 21.92
N ALA A 89 -1.07 -7.21 21.95
CA ALA A 89 0.16 -6.58 21.50
C ALA A 89 0.90 -7.49 20.51
N TRP A 90 1.60 -6.90 19.56
CA TRP A 90 2.48 -7.59 18.61
C TRP A 90 3.92 -7.15 18.81
N ASP A 91 4.84 -8.04 18.55
CA ASP A 91 6.25 -7.70 18.40
C ASP A 91 6.66 -7.50 16.93
N SER A 92 7.90 -7.13 16.71
CA SER A 92 8.45 -6.85 15.37
C SER A 92 8.54 -8.08 14.45
N THR A 93 8.29 -9.28 14.95
CA THR A 93 8.22 -10.52 14.14
C THR A 93 6.79 -10.86 13.71
N GLY A 94 5.78 -10.09 14.19
CA GLY A 94 4.38 -10.37 13.98
C GLY A 94 3.78 -11.37 14.99
N ALA A 95 4.56 -11.91 15.92
CA ALA A 95 4.04 -12.69 17.02
C ALA A 95 3.20 -11.80 17.95
N PHE A 96 2.13 -12.34 18.53
CA PHE A 96 1.25 -11.56 19.40
C PHE A 96 0.87 -12.29 20.68
N GLY A 97 0.56 -11.49 21.70
CA GLY A 97 -0.04 -11.94 22.95
C GLY A 97 -1.37 -11.25 23.19
N THR A 98 -2.23 -11.86 24.01
CA THR A 98 -3.56 -11.33 24.28
C THR A 98 -3.93 -11.58 25.74
N GLN A 99 -4.55 -10.56 26.37
CA GLN A 99 -5.24 -10.74 27.64
C GLN A 99 -6.71 -10.32 27.51
N THR A 100 -7.62 -11.16 27.98
CA THR A 100 -9.06 -10.92 27.96
C THR A 100 -9.58 -10.73 29.39
N LEU A 101 -10.38 -9.71 29.62
CA LEU A 101 -11.02 -9.41 30.88
C LEU A 101 -12.53 -9.22 30.69
N GLN A 102 -13.30 -9.65 31.68
CA GLN A 102 -14.70 -9.25 31.81
C GLN A 102 -14.79 -8.07 32.80
N LEU A 103 -15.59 -7.08 32.48
CA LEU A 103 -15.79 -5.88 33.27
C LEU A 103 -17.28 -5.60 33.43
N ASN A 104 -17.66 -4.96 34.55
CA ASN A 104 -18.99 -4.41 34.71
C ASN A 104 -18.90 -2.89 34.81
N VAL A 105 -19.47 -2.16 33.85
CA VAL A 105 -19.50 -0.70 33.89
C VAL A 105 -20.77 -0.26 34.66
N SER A 106 -20.58 0.29 35.84
CA SER A 106 -21.67 0.65 36.76
C SER A 106 -22.36 1.99 36.41
N GLY A 107 -21.76 2.78 35.51
CA GLY A 107 -22.27 4.08 35.06
C GLY A 107 -21.16 4.97 34.55
N THR A 108 -21.51 6.12 33.98
CA THR A 108 -20.55 7.17 33.66
C THR A 108 -20.12 7.88 34.94
N ALA A 109 -18.84 8.19 35.12
CA ALA A 109 -18.39 9.11 36.17
C ALA A 109 -19.12 10.44 35.98
N SER A 110 -19.87 10.86 37.01
CA SER A 110 -20.56 12.13 37.00
C SER A 110 -19.53 13.26 37.12
N SER A 111 -19.17 13.88 36.01
CA SER A 111 -18.56 15.21 36.03
C SER A 111 -18.70 15.87 34.67
N ASN A 112 -19.29 17.04 34.69
CA ASN A 112 -19.43 17.97 33.55
C ASN A 112 -20.02 17.38 32.27
N THR A 113 -21.08 17.98 31.82
CA THR A 113 -21.84 17.72 30.58
C THR A 113 -20.98 17.81 29.30
N ALA A 114 -19.91 17.08 29.25
CA ALA A 114 -19.14 16.91 28.00
C ALA A 114 -19.99 16.07 27.04
N THR A 115 -20.41 16.66 25.94
CA THR A 115 -21.09 15.94 24.88
C THR A 115 -20.10 14.97 24.24
N PRO A 116 -20.39 13.64 24.24
CA PRO A 116 -19.51 12.67 23.58
C PRO A 116 -19.29 13.04 22.12
N LEU A 117 -18.13 12.66 21.59
CA LEU A 117 -17.88 12.79 20.15
C LEU A 117 -18.92 11.96 19.40
N ASN A 118 -19.55 12.55 18.40
CA ASN A 118 -20.50 11.91 17.50
C ASN A 118 -20.14 12.26 16.06
N VAL A 119 -20.24 11.30 15.15
CA VAL A 119 -20.05 11.50 13.71
C VAL A 119 -21.36 11.33 13.00
N SER A 120 -21.69 12.29 12.14
CA SER A 120 -22.87 12.28 11.29
C SER A 120 -22.45 12.47 9.83
N VAL A 121 -22.86 11.55 8.95
CA VAL A 121 -22.67 11.63 7.51
C VAL A 121 -23.97 12.14 6.88
N ALA A 122 -23.90 13.33 6.28
CA ALA A 122 -25.03 13.95 5.59
C ALA A 122 -25.13 13.52 4.12
N ALA A 123 -23.97 13.24 3.51
CA ALA A 123 -23.86 12.67 2.18
C ALA A 123 -22.69 11.68 2.15
N PRO A 124 -22.83 10.52 1.47
CA PRO A 124 -24.06 10.04 0.82
C PRO A 124 -25.11 9.57 1.83
N VAL A 125 -26.35 9.47 1.40
CA VAL A 125 -27.42 8.90 2.23
C VAL A 125 -27.23 7.37 2.31
N ALA A 126 -27.41 6.80 3.49
CA ALA A 126 -27.31 5.33 3.68
C ALA A 126 -28.29 4.59 2.76
N TYR A 127 -27.80 3.50 2.17
CA TYR A 127 -28.54 2.65 1.21
C TYR A 127 -28.98 3.37 -0.08
N SER A 128 -28.45 4.57 -0.35
CA SER A 128 -28.74 5.26 -1.60
C SER A 128 -27.92 4.71 -2.76
N SER A 129 -28.45 4.94 -3.97
CA SER A 129 -27.67 4.78 -5.20
C SER A 129 -27.05 6.13 -5.56
N THR A 130 -25.76 6.15 -5.79
CA THR A 130 -25.01 7.33 -6.24
C THR A 130 -24.04 6.96 -7.36
N THR A 131 -23.36 7.93 -7.91
CA THR A 131 -22.30 7.72 -8.91
C THR A 131 -20.93 7.89 -8.26
N SER A 132 -19.88 7.34 -8.87
CA SER A 132 -18.50 7.64 -8.50
C SER A 132 -18.05 8.93 -9.21
N PRO A 133 -17.33 9.85 -8.51
CA PRO A 133 -16.92 9.74 -7.12
C PRO A 133 -18.10 9.96 -6.15
N ILE A 134 -18.05 9.26 -5.00
CA ILE A 134 -19.00 9.45 -3.90
C ILE A 134 -18.68 10.79 -3.24
N HIS A 135 -19.59 11.74 -3.26
CA HIS A 135 -19.46 12.97 -2.45
C HIS A 135 -19.71 12.63 -0.99
N LEU A 136 -18.69 12.79 -0.14
CA LEU A 136 -18.77 12.61 1.30
C LEU A 136 -18.80 13.95 2.00
N HIS A 137 -19.89 14.23 2.71
CA HIS A 137 -19.97 15.31 3.65
C HIS A 137 -20.28 14.74 5.05
N ALA A 138 -19.35 14.92 5.99
CA ALA A 138 -19.51 14.42 7.35
C ALA A 138 -19.15 15.49 8.38
N THR A 139 -19.82 15.43 9.53
CA THR A 139 -19.60 16.32 10.66
C THR A 139 -19.33 15.52 11.93
N ALA A 140 -18.43 16.00 12.75
CA ALA A 140 -18.16 15.48 14.08
C ALA A 140 -18.51 16.56 15.13
N THR A 141 -19.32 16.19 16.09
CA THR A 141 -19.76 17.07 17.17
C THR A 141 -19.42 16.46 18.53
N GLY A 142 -18.95 17.26 19.44
CA GLY A 142 -18.56 16.85 20.79
C GLY A 142 -18.02 18.03 21.57
N SER A 143 -17.75 17.84 22.86
CA SER A 143 -17.20 18.90 23.72
C SER A 143 -15.72 19.15 23.47
N ASN A 144 -15.02 18.18 22.89
CA ASN A 144 -13.57 18.24 22.60
C ASN A 144 -13.33 18.51 21.11
N ALA A 145 -12.26 19.25 20.80
CA ALA A 145 -11.91 19.55 19.44
C ALA A 145 -11.49 18.27 18.67
N VAL A 146 -11.92 18.17 17.42
CA VAL A 146 -11.53 17.08 16.51
C VAL A 146 -10.05 17.22 16.13
N THR A 147 -9.30 16.12 16.18
CA THR A 147 -7.87 16.07 15.85
C THR A 147 -7.58 15.46 14.47
N GLY A 148 -8.56 14.76 13.88
CA GLY A 148 -8.39 14.18 12.56
C GLY A 148 -9.53 13.25 12.16
N TRP A 149 -9.49 12.82 10.89
CA TRP A 149 -10.45 11.90 10.29
C TRP A 149 -9.77 10.77 9.55
N GLN A 150 -10.40 9.62 9.52
CA GLN A 150 -10.16 8.56 8.57
C GLN A 150 -11.49 8.07 7.99
N VAL A 151 -11.53 7.94 6.69
CA VAL A 151 -12.67 7.37 5.99
C VAL A 151 -12.25 6.08 5.33
N TYR A 152 -13.02 5.04 5.54
CA TYR A 152 -12.77 3.73 4.98
C TYR A 152 -13.85 3.41 3.93
N LEU A 153 -13.42 2.82 2.83
CA LEU A 153 -14.29 2.23 1.83
C LEU A 153 -13.92 0.75 1.73
N ASP A 154 -14.87 -0.14 2.00
CA ASP A 154 -14.65 -1.59 2.05
C ASP A 154 -13.46 -2.00 2.92
N ASN A 155 -13.36 -1.40 4.12
CA ASN A 155 -12.28 -1.56 5.09
C ASN A 155 -10.90 -1.00 4.68
N ASN A 156 -10.77 -0.39 3.51
CA ASN A 156 -9.55 0.29 3.07
C ASN A 156 -9.63 1.79 3.38
N ILE A 157 -8.53 2.40 3.83
CA ILE A 157 -8.49 3.85 4.04
C ILE A 157 -8.62 4.54 2.67
N ALA A 158 -9.74 5.24 2.48
CA ALA A 158 -10.03 6.00 1.26
C ALA A 158 -9.70 7.49 1.40
N TYR A 159 -9.62 8.00 2.64
CA TYR A 159 -9.29 9.40 2.91
C TYR A 159 -8.78 9.58 4.34
N THR A 160 -7.80 10.47 4.52
CA THR A 160 -7.35 10.97 5.82
C THR A 160 -7.54 12.48 5.85
N GLY A 161 -8.31 12.96 6.81
CA GLY A 161 -8.73 14.34 6.89
C GLY A 161 -8.05 15.13 8.00
N PRO A 162 -8.10 16.47 7.91
CA PRO A 162 -7.49 17.39 8.87
C PRO A 162 -8.22 17.42 10.21
N ALA A 163 -7.62 18.14 11.18
CA ALA A 163 -8.24 18.50 12.45
C ALA A 163 -9.36 19.54 12.24
N SER A 164 -10.53 19.09 11.83
CA SER A 164 -11.71 19.91 11.55
C SER A 164 -12.97 19.20 12.05
N SER A 165 -13.97 19.96 12.48
CA SER A 165 -15.27 19.39 12.84
C SER A 165 -16.09 18.92 11.64
N THR A 166 -15.65 19.24 10.42
CA THR A 166 -16.32 18.84 9.18
C THR A 166 -15.30 18.38 8.17
N ILE A 167 -15.69 17.39 7.35
CA ILE A 167 -14.99 17.03 6.12
C ILE A 167 -15.96 17.07 4.94
N ASP A 168 -15.45 17.52 3.81
CA ASP A 168 -16.12 17.52 2.52
C ASP A 168 -15.13 17.05 1.49
N THR A 169 -15.39 15.87 0.89
CA THR A 169 -14.43 15.23 -0.01
C THR A 169 -15.13 14.29 -0.98
N ASN A 170 -14.40 13.87 -2.01
CA ASN A 170 -14.88 12.90 -2.99
C ASN A 170 -14.07 11.61 -2.88
N LEU A 171 -14.77 10.46 -2.88
CA LEU A 171 -14.19 9.13 -2.78
C LEU A 171 -14.45 8.35 -4.06
N ASN A 172 -13.41 7.86 -4.71
CA ASN A 172 -13.58 7.01 -5.88
C ASN A 172 -13.99 5.59 -5.46
N ALA A 173 -15.00 5.05 -6.14
CA ALA A 173 -15.48 3.69 -5.93
C ALA A 173 -15.85 3.06 -7.27
N GLY A 174 -15.65 1.75 -7.40
CA GLY A 174 -16.15 0.98 -8.54
C GLY A 174 -17.68 0.87 -8.54
N SER A 175 -18.26 0.24 -9.55
CA SER A 175 -19.69 -0.11 -9.53
C SER A 175 -19.93 -1.24 -8.51
N GLY A 176 -21.06 -1.20 -7.80
CA GLY A 176 -21.41 -2.20 -6.80
C GLY A 176 -21.82 -1.59 -5.46
N THR A 177 -22.08 -2.42 -4.48
CA THR A 177 -22.41 -2.00 -3.12
C THR A 177 -21.15 -1.92 -2.27
N HIS A 178 -20.95 -0.78 -1.61
CA HIS A 178 -19.78 -0.48 -0.81
C HIS A 178 -20.16 -0.15 0.62
N GLN A 179 -19.29 -0.52 1.56
CA GLN A 179 -19.36 -0.07 2.95
C GLN A 179 -18.48 1.16 3.12
N LEU A 180 -19.06 2.25 3.61
CA LEU A 180 -18.36 3.48 3.94
C LEU A 180 -18.38 3.69 5.46
N ILE A 181 -17.21 3.94 6.06
CA ILE A 181 -17.05 4.25 7.49
C ILE A 181 -16.35 5.59 7.60
N ALA A 182 -17.03 6.60 8.13
CA ALA A 182 -16.42 7.88 8.49
C ALA A 182 -16.09 7.86 9.99
N ARG A 183 -14.83 8.09 10.35
CA ARG A 183 -14.34 8.08 11.74
C ARG A 183 -13.60 9.36 12.04
N ALA A 184 -13.88 9.96 13.20
CA ALA A 184 -13.19 11.14 13.73
C ALA A 184 -12.61 10.85 15.12
N TRP A 185 -11.51 11.51 15.45
CA TRP A 185 -10.89 11.51 16.79
C TRP A 185 -10.91 12.90 17.38
N ASP A 186 -10.97 12.98 18.71
CA ASP A 186 -10.87 14.23 19.46
C ASP A 186 -9.53 14.35 20.22
N THR A 187 -9.33 15.49 20.88
CA THR A 187 -8.11 15.78 21.65
C THR A 187 -7.87 14.87 22.84
N THR A 188 -8.85 14.06 23.25
CA THR A 188 -8.70 13.06 24.31
C THR A 188 -8.27 11.70 23.76
N GLY A 189 -8.20 11.56 22.42
CA GLY A 189 -7.98 10.28 21.73
C GLY A 189 -9.24 9.42 21.63
N ALA A 190 -10.39 9.91 22.07
CA ALA A 190 -11.67 9.26 21.82
C ALA A 190 -12.04 9.38 20.34
N PHE A 191 -12.73 8.36 19.82
CA PHE A 191 -13.23 8.38 18.44
C PHE A 191 -14.73 8.07 18.39
N ALA A 192 -15.35 8.55 17.33
CA ALA A 192 -16.68 8.13 16.91
C ALA A 192 -16.67 7.78 15.43
N SER A 193 -17.59 6.93 15.01
CA SER A 193 -17.72 6.56 13.59
C SER A 193 -19.17 6.35 13.21
N GLN A 194 -19.47 6.66 11.94
CA GLN A 194 -20.71 6.25 11.30
C GLN A 194 -20.40 5.32 10.13
N THR A 195 -21.10 4.20 10.09
CA THR A 195 -21.02 3.21 9.01
C THR A 195 -22.28 3.26 8.18
N LEU A 196 -22.17 3.28 6.87
CA LEU A 196 -23.29 3.21 5.95
C LEU A 196 -22.93 2.38 4.72
N GLN A 197 -23.95 1.86 4.05
CA GLN A 197 -23.81 1.23 2.74
C GLN A 197 -24.30 2.17 1.65
N VAL A 198 -23.61 2.19 0.52
CA VAL A 198 -23.99 2.93 -0.70
C VAL A 198 -23.85 2.01 -1.90
N THR A 199 -24.71 2.17 -2.87
CA THR A 199 -24.61 1.44 -4.13
C THR A 199 -24.17 2.39 -5.23
N ILE A 200 -23.08 2.07 -5.89
CA ILE A 200 -22.65 2.81 -7.07
C ILE A 200 -23.35 2.19 -8.27
N SER A 201 -24.40 2.87 -8.73
CA SER A 201 -25.19 2.43 -9.88
C SER A 201 -24.61 3.07 -11.15
N GLY A 202 -24.13 2.20 -12.04
CA GLY A 202 -23.91 2.55 -13.44
C GLY A 202 -23.05 3.79 -13.66
N ALA A 203 -21.85 3.79 -13.12
CA ALA A 203 -20.84 4.64 -13.69
C ALA A 203 -20.35 3.94 -14.98
N THR A 204 -20.87 4.30 -16.14
CA THR A 204 -19.93 4.73 -17.14
C THR A 204 -19.07 5.74 -16.38
N ALA A 205 -17.83 5.37 -16.09
CA ALA A 205 -16.89 6.31 -15.53
C ALA A 205 -16.96 7.57 -16.39
N ALA A 206 -17.68 8.58 -15.89
CA ALA A 206 -17.37 9.92 -16.32
C ALA A 206 -15.93 10.09 -15.84
N PRO A 207 -14.99 10.37 -16.72
CA PRO A 207 -13.64 10.63 -16.30
C PRO A 207 -13.74 11.70 -15.21
N PRO A 208 -12.95 11.61 -14.11
CA PRO A 208 -12.92 12.65 -13.10
C PRO A 208 -12.82 13.97 -13.85
N SER A 209 -13.89 14.73 -13.79
CA SER A 209 -14.00 15.97 -14.54
C SER A 209 -12.96 16.92 -13.97
N SER A 210 -12.15 17.33 -14.86
CA SER A 210 -11.23 18.42 -14.90
C SER A 210 -9.76 18.05 -14.77
N SER A 211 -9.15 18.02 -15.95
CA SER A 211 -7.93 18.72 -16.24
C SER A 211 -6.73 18.41 -15.34
N SER A 212 -6.35 17.14 -15.27
CA SER A 212 -4.97 16.84 -15.53
C SER A 212 -4.95 15.80 -16.64
N ALA A 213 -5.44 16.21 -17.82
CA ALA A 213 -5.04 15.52 -19.04
C ALA A 213 -3.52 15.44 -18.98
N LEU A 214 -2.96 14.28 -19.30
CA LEU A 214 -1.52 14.16 -19.46
C LEU A 214 -1.06 15.33 -20.34
N PRO A 215 0.05 15.97 -20.04
CA PRO A 215 0.53 17.05 -20.89
C PRO A 215 0.81 16.49 -22.28
N THR A 216 0.44 17.23 -23.30
CA THR A 216 0.88 16.91 -24.66
C THR A 216 2.37 17.28 -24.76
N PRO A 217 3.26 16.33 -25.06
CA PRO A 217 4.66 16.66 -25.26
C PRO A 217 4.79 17.76 -26.33
N PRO A 218 5.62 18.79 -26.09
CA PRO A 218 5.83 19.84 -27.09
C PRO A 218 6.51 19.26 -28.34
N SER A 219 6.44 19.97 -29.46
CA SER A 219 7.08 19.53 -30.71
C SER A 219 8.62 19.39 -30.60
N SER A 220 9.23 20.00 -29.57
CA SER A 220 10.65 19.86 -29.26
C SER A 220 10.96 18.64 -28.36
N ALA A 221 9.97 17.91 -27.89
CA ALA A 221 10.18 16.73 -27.07
C ALA A 221 10.94 15.65 -27.85
N LYS A 222 11.84 14.96 -27.17
CA LYS A 222 12.43 13.73 -27.70
C LYS A 222 11.46 12.59 -27.41
N VAL A 223 11.10 11.86 -28.45
CA VAL A 223 10.15 10.73 -28.37
C VAL A 223 10.85 9.46 -28.81
N PHE A 224 10.90 8.49 -27.90
CA PHE A 224 11.45 7.16 -28.13
C PHE A 224 10.29 6.18 -28.20
N SER A 225 9.85 5.87 -29.41
CA SER A 225 8.71 4.98 -29.66
C SER A 225 9.15 3.56 -29.90
N ASN A 226 8.25 2.60 -29.65
CA ASN A 226 8.46 1.17 -29.90
C ASN A 226 9.72 0.62 -29.20
N ILE A 227 9.92 1.05 -27.95
CA ILE A 227 11.04 0.56 -27.11
C ILE A 227 10.97 -0.97 -26.96
N ASP A 228 9.76 -1.52 -26.83
CA ASP A 228 9.46 -2.95 -26.78
C ASP A 228 9.91 -3.73 -28.02
N GLN A 229 10.07 -3.07 -29.19
CA GLN A 229 10.55 -3.69 -30.45
C GLN A 229 12.05 -3.54 -30.66
N THR A 230 12.75 -2.83 -29.75
CA THR A 230 14.20 -2.67 -29.82
C THR A 230 14.87 -3.93 -29.30
N THR A 231 15.63 -4.63 -30.14
CA THR A 231 16.21 -5.96 -29.81
C THR A 231 17.61 -5.90 -29.22
N THR A 232 18.23 -4.73 -29.15
CA THR A 232 19.60 -4.53 -28.64
C THR A 232 19.65 -3.37 -27.65
N GLY A 233 20.66 -3.35 -26.78
CA GLY A 233 20.82 -2.28 -25.78
C GLY A 233 20.08 -2.53 -24.47
N TRP A 234 19.38 -3.62 -24.35
CA TRP A 234 18.77 -4.06 -23.10
C TRP A 234 19.83 -4.64 -22.16
N ALA A 235 19.63 -4.41 -20.88
CA ALA A 235 20.31 -5.12 -19.82
C ALA A 235 19.26 -5.63 -18.81
N ASN A 236 19.66 -6.61 -18.02
CA ASN A 236 18.80 -7.17 -17.00
C ASN A 236 19.56 -7.41 -15.70
N CYS A 237 18.80 -7.60 -14.65
CA CYS A 237 19.31 -7.96 -13.35
C CYS A 237 18.21 -8.72 -12.59
N HIS A 238 18.61 -9.68 -11.76
CA HIS A 238 17.66 -10.53 -11.04
C HIS A 238 18.13 -10.80 -9.60
N THR A 239 17.24 -11.31 -8.78
CA THR A 239 17.58 -11.77 -7.44
C THR A 239 18.59 -12.94 -7.50
N PRO A 240 19.57 -13.00 -6.57
CA PRO A 240 19.80 -12.09 -5.45
C PRO A 240 20.76 -10.92 -5.79
N ALA A 241 21.23 -10.79 -7.04
CA ALA A 241 22.26 -9.82 -7.41
C ALA A 241 21.74 -8.38 -7.41
N CYS A 242 20.49 -8.18 -7.79
CA CYS A 242 19.74 -6.92 -7.73
C CYS A 242 18.25 -7.24 -7.75
N ALA A 243 17.39 -6.23 -7.89
CA ALA A 243 15.97 -6.33 -7.63
C ALA A 243 15.69 -6.74 -6.17
N GLY A 244 14.61 -6.32 -5.59
CA GLY A 244 14.21 -6.70 -4.23
C GLY A 244 13.67 -8.12 -4.26
N GLY A 245 14.12 -8.99 -3.39
CA GLY A 245 13.64 -10.36 -3.32
C GLY A 245 14.67 -11.28 -2.69
N SER A 246 14.28 -12.51 -2.38
CA SER A 246 15.13 -13.47 -1.67
C SER A 246 15.26 -14.82 -2.39
N GLY A 247 14.37 -15.08 -3.35
CA GLY A 247 14.32 -16.33 -4.08
C GLY A 247 15.21 -16.36 -5.33
N ALA A 248 15.31 -17.52 -5.94
CA ALA A 248 15.91 -17.70 -7.25
C ALA A 248 14.89 -18.32 -8.19
N GLY A 249 14.97 -17.96 -9.46
CA GLY A 249 14.04 -18.46 -10.48
C GLY A 249 14.63 -18.35 -11.87
N THR A 250 13.85 -18.82 -12.83
CA THR A 250 14.13 -18.68 -14.24
C THR A 250 13.51 -17.40 -14.75
N TYR A 251 14.24 -16.65 -15.54
CA TYR A 251 13.75 -15.42 -16.16
C TYR A 251 14.31 -15.30 -17.58
N TRP A 252 13.55 -14.68 -18.46
CA TRP A 252 13.99 -14.40 -19.82
C TRP A 252 13.14 -13.30 -20.47
N GLN A 253 13.65 -12.79 -21.58
CA GLN A 253 13.05 -11.77 -22.41
C GLN A 253 13.08 -12.22 -23.86
N ALA A 254 11.97 -12.08 -24.56
CA ALA A 254 11.87 -12.36 -25.99
C ALA A 254 11.25 -11.18 -26.74
N PHE A 255 11.70 -10.93 -27.95
CA PHE A 255 11.24 -9.81 -28.77
C PHE A 255 10.46 -10.29 -29.99
N ASN A 256 9.77 -9.36 -30.64
CA ASN A 256 9.04 -9.59 -31.89
C ASN A 256 7.99 -10.71 -31.78
N GLN A 257 7.28 -10.77 -30.64
CA GLN A 257 6.18 -11.70 -30.49
C GLN A 257 5.00 -11.23 -31.32
N GLY A 258 4.57 -12.06 -32.29
CA GLY A 258 3.45 -11.73 -33.16
C GLY A 258 2.08 -11.84 -32.49
N SER A 259 2.00 -12.55 -31.37
CA SER A 259 0.77 -12.75 -30.58
C SER A 259 1.12 -13.15 -29.14
N PRO A 260 0.52 -12.49 -28.10
CA PRO A 260 -0.36 -11.33 -28.25
C PRO A 260 0.42 -10.07 -28.64
N SER A 261 -0.15 -9.26 -29.49
CA SER A 261 0.40 -7.96 -29.86
C SER A 261 -0.69 -7.02 -30.38
N LEU A 262 -0.50 -5.70 -30.21
CA LEU A 262 -1.38 -4.65 -30.69
C LEU A 262 -1.00 -4.13 -32.09
N ASP A 263 0.25 -4.28 -32.48
CA ASP A 263 0.77 -3.79 -33.76
C ASP A 263 1.57 -4.84 -34.56
N GLY A 264 1.59 -6.09 -34.07
CA GLY A 264 2.24 -7.24 -34.72
C GLY A 264 3.59 -7.60 -34.11
N ARG A 265 4.11 -6.85 -33.13
CA ARG A 265 5.40 -7.14 -32.46
C ARG A 265 5.39 -6.62 -31.03
N SER A 266 5.25 -7.51 -30.06
CA SER A 266 5.42 -7.21 -28.63
C SER A 266 6.73 -7.76 -28.08
N MET A 267 7.11 -7.30 -26.91
CA MET A 267 8.14 -7.89 -26.07
C MET A 267 7.48 -8.79 -25.02
N GLU A 268 8.04 -9.96 -24.79
CA GLU A 268 7.58 -10.91 -23.79
C GLU A 268 8.62 -11.05 -22.69
N LEU A 269 8.16 -10.96 -21.45
CA LEU A 269 8.93 -11.12 -20.22
C LEU A 269 8.38 -12.33 -19.46
N TYR A 270 9.27 -13.13 -18.87
CA TYR A 270 8.92 -14.29 -18.06
C TYR A 270 9.73 -14.32 -16.77
N GLN A 271 9.08 -14.70 -15.67
CA GLN A 271 9.73 -14.92 -14.38
C GLN A 271 9.01 -16.04 -13.63
N ASP A 272 9.76 -16.95 -12.99
CA ASP A 272 9.29 -17.93 -12.01
C ASP A 272 10.16 -17.93 -10.75
N GLY A 273 9.80 -18.80 -9.78
CA GLY A 273 10.52 -18.96 -8.52
C GLY A 273 9.95 -18.12 -7.38
N GLY A 274 9.74 -18.74 -6.23
CA GLY A 274 9.11 -18.08 -5.08
C GLY A 274 9.95 -16.92 -4.53
N TRP A 275 9.35 -15.74 -4.40
CA TRP A 275 10.00 -14.51 -3.95
C TRP A 275 11.20 -14.10 -4.80
N SER A 276 11.19 -14.43 -6.09
CA SER A 276 12.19 -14.04 -7.06
C SER A 276 11.71 -12.88 -7.92
N ASN A 277 12.64 -12.03 -8.32
CA ASN A 277 12.37 -10.85 -9.12
C ASN A 277 13.41 -10.76 -10.24
N ALA A 278 12.96 -10.30 -11.40
CA ALA A 278 13.85 -9.96 -12.50
C ALA A 278 13.43 -8.64 -13.12
N LEU A 279 14.39 -7.78 -13.37
CA LEU A 279 14.19 -6.51 -14.02
C LEU A 279 14.93 -6.43 -15.34
N TRP A 280 14.32 -5.80 -16.32
CA TRP A 280 14.90 -5.49 -17.62
C TRP A 280 14.84 -3.99 -17.83
N TYR A 281 15.95 -3.38 -18.22
CA TYR A 281 16.01 -1.95 -18.42
C TYR A 281 16.63 -1.57 -19.76
N PHE A 282 16.17 -0.45 -20.27
CA PHE A 282 16.63 0.13 -21.53
C PHE A 282 17.00 1.58 -21.35
N LYS A 283 18.19 1.97 -21.83
CA LYS A 283 18.72 3.33 -21.76
C LYS A 283 18.57 4.01 -23.10
N VAL A 284 17.90 5.15 -23.13
CA VAL A 284 17.69 5.93 -24.36
C VAL A 284 18.81 6.96 -24.63
N GLY A 285 19.75 7.12 -23.68
CA GLY A 285 20.86 8.05 -23.75
C GLY A 285 20.77 9.18 -22.74
N ALA A 286 21.77 10.05 -22.72
CA ALA A 286 21.82 11.17 -21.80
C ALA A 286 20.93 12.33 -22.24
N ASP A 287 20.21 12.92 -21.27
CA ASP A 287 19.53 14.20 -21.43
C ASP A 287 19.48 14.90 -20.07
N ASP A 288 20.40 15.83 -19.86
CA ASP A 288 20.52 16.57 -18.61
C ASP A 288 19.58 17.78 -18.56
N ALA A 289 18.94 18.13 -19.67
CA ALA A 289 18.05 19.27 -19.75
C ALA A 289 16.58 18.91 -19.56
N ALA A 290 16.18 17.68 -19.90
CA ALA A 290 14.81 17.23 -19.74
C ALA A 290 14.40 17.20 -18.27
N THR A 291 13.22 17.75 -17.98
CA THR A 291 12.63 17.77 -16.64
C THR A 291 11.24 17.16 -16.60
N ASN A 292 10.73 16.72 -17.74
CA ASN A 292 9.45 16.08 -17.89
C ASN A 292 9.63 14.73 -18.56
N LEU A 293 8.97 13.70 -18.03
CA LEU A 293 8.95 12.36 -18.56
C LEU A 293 7.49 11.89 -18.67
N LEU A 294 7.10 11.46 -19.87
CA LEU A 294 5.83 10.77 -20.11
C LEU A 294 6.15 9.37 -20.59
N TRP A 295 5.83 8.38 -19.75
CA TRP A 295 6.04 6.97 -19.98
C TRP A 295 4.70 6.30 -20.31
N ASP A 296 4.56 5.77 -21.52
CA ASP A 296 3.32 5.31 -22.12
C ASP A 296 3.53 3.93 -22.72
N PHE A 297 2.75 2.91 -22.30
CA PHE A 297 2.89 1.54 -22.76
C PHE A 297 1.65 0.71 -22.46
N TYR A 298 1.55 -0.43 -23.12
CA TYR A 298 0.53 -1.44 -22.88
C TYR A 298 1.14 -2.70 -22.32
N VAL A 299 0.41 -3.38 -21.41
CA VAL A 299 0.78 -4.67 -20.87
C VAL A 299 -0.37 -5.66 -20.97
N GLN A 300 -0.05 -6.91 -21.19
CA GLN A 300 -0.99 -8.04 -21.10
C GLN A 300 -0.35 -9.15 -20.28
N LEU A 301 -1.13 -9.78 -19.42
CA LEU A 301 -0.69 -10.86 -18.54
C LEU A 301 -1.37 -12.18 -18.92
N ASP A 302 -0.69 -13.29 -18.71
CA ASP A 302 -1.27 -14.63 -18.84
C ASP A 302 -2.15 -15.01 -17.65
N SER A 303 -2.84 -16.16 -17.73
CA SER A 303 -3.73 -16.63 -16.68
C SER A 303 -3.01 -17.06 -15.40
N ALA A 304 -1.71 -17.40 -15.45
CA ALA A 304 -0.92 -17.79 -14.29
C ALA A 304 -0.67 -16.59 -13.37
N SER A 305 -0.59 -15.38 -13.92
CA SER A 305 -0.34 -14.13 -13.21
C SER A 305 -1.31 -13.85 -12.07
N VAL A 306 -2.57 -14.30 -12.16
CA VAL A 306 -3.61 -14.09 -11.13
C VAL A 306 -3.16 -14.55 -9.75
N ASN A 307 -2.39 -15.67 -9.70
CA ASN A 307 -1.93 -16.29 -8.46
C ASN A 307 -0.40 -16.17 -8.26
N ALA A 308 0.33 -15.71 -9.25
CA ALA A 308 1.80 -15.69 -9.26
C ALA A 308 2.37 -14.31 -8.91
N VAL A 309 1.73 -13.23 -9.33
CA VAL A 309 2.24 -11.87 -9.16
C VAL A 309 2.22 -11.43 -7.71
N GLN A 310 3.34 -10.89 -7.24
CA GLN A 310 3.44 -10.09 -6.02
C GLN A 310 3.22 -8.62 -6.33
N ALA A 311 3.98 -8.10 -7.28
CA ALA A 311 3.89 -6.74 -7.79
C ALA A 311 4.34 -6.71 -9.26
N LEU A 312 3.93 -5.66 -9.98
CA LEU A 312 4.38 -5.34 -11.33
C LEU A 312 5.01 -3.96 -11.28
N GLU A 313 6.30 -3.88 -11.58
CA GLU A 313 7.05 -2.62 -11.53
C GLU A 313 7.25 -2.04 -12.93
N TYR A 314 7.00 -0.73 -13.04
CA TYR A 314 7.10 0.02 -14.30
C TYR A 314 7.77 1.36 -14.02
N ASP A 315 9.07 1.42 -14.23
CA ASP A 315 9.87 2.54 -13.79
C ASP A 315 10.39 3.37 -14.95
N ALA A 316 10.61 4.65 -14.68
CA ALA A 316 11.47 5.50 -15.47
C ALA A 316 12.61 6.01 -14.57
N PHE A 317 13.74 6.31 -15.17
CA PHE A 317 14.87 6.85 -14.44
C PHE A 317 15.61 7.92 -15.24
N GLN A 318 16.20 8.85 -14.51
CA GLN A 318 17.09 9.85 -15.08
C GLN A 318 18.32 10.02 -14.17
N PHE A 319 19.51 9.96 -14.75
CA PHE A 319 20.77 10.23 -14.06
C PHE A 319 21.31 11.56 -14.56
N VAL A 320 21.46 12.55 -13.66
CA VAL A 320 21.94 13.90 -13.99
C VAL A 320 22.85 14.40 -12.88
N GLY A 321 24.03 14.88 -13.23
CA GLY A 321 24.98 15.45 -12.26
C GLY A 321 25.41 14.51 -11.15
N GLY A 322 25.39 13.21 -11.41
CA GLY A 322 25.68 12.15 -10.43
C GLY A 322 24.50 11.77 -9.52
N TYR A 323 23.36 12.42 -9.67
CA TYR A 323 22.13 12.06 -8.94
C TYR A 323 21.29 11.07 -9.73
N ASN A 324 20.72 10.11 -9.00
CA ASN A 324 19.73 9.17 -9.51
C ASN A 324 18.32 9.63 -9.13
N TYR A 325 17.54 9.96 -10.15
CA TYR A 325 16.11 10.22 -10.08
C TYR A 325 15.40 8.92 -10.47
N MET A 326 15.36 7.94 -9.54
CA MET A 326 14.70 6.66 -9.77
C MET A 326 13.21 6.82 -9.49
N ILE A 327 12.44 6.95 -10.54
CA ILE A 327 11.00 7.14 -10.50
C ILE A 327 10.36 5.75 -10.59
N GLY A 328 10.54 4.97 -9.52
CA GLY A 328 10.04 3.61 -9.42
C GLY A 328 8.55 3.57 -9.08
N THR A 329 7.81 2.74 -9.77
CA THR A 329 6.37 2.54 -9.55
C THR A 329 6.02 1.07 -9.57
N GLN A 330 5.13 0.63 -8.68
CA GLN A 330 4.63 -0.73 -8.73
C GLN A 330 3.14 -0.82 -8.46
N CYS A 331 2.46 -1.67 -9.21
CA CYS A 331 1.13 -2.15 -8.87
C CYS A 331 1.28 -3.29 -7.86
N ASN A 332 1.10 -2.99 -6.57
CA ASN A 332 1.29 -3.92 -5.47
C ASN A 332 0.01 -4.74 -5.24
N TYR A 333 0.00 -5.98 -5.71
CA TYR A 333 -1.20 -6.84 -5.64
C TYR A 333 -1.56 -7.25 -4.21
N ALA A 334 -0.57 -7.31 -3.30
CA ALA A 334 -0.82 -7.67 -1.91
C ALA A 334 -1.45 -6.50 -1.12
N ALA A 335 -0.98 -5.28 -1.37
CA ALA A 335 -1.51 -4.08 -0.72
C ALA A 335 -2.76 -3.52 -1.44
N GLY A 336 -2.96 -3.86 -2.72
CA GLY A 336 -4.07 -3.38 -3.55
C GLY A 336 -3.95 -1.91 -3.93
N VAL A 337 -2.73 -1.36 -3.93
CA VAL A 337 -2.44 0.05 -4.26
C VAL A 337 -1.23 0.15 -5.18
N TRP A 338 -1.14 1.26 -5.89
CA TRP A 338 0.11 1.65 -6.56
C TRP A 338 1.07 2.24 -5.54
N ASP A 339 2.31 1.77 -5.59
CA ASP A 339 3.40 2.28 -4.77
C ASP A 339 4.30 3.19 -5.59
N THR A 340 4.98 4.09 -4.91
CA THR A 340 6.03 4.96 -5.45
C THR A 340 7.31 4.74 -4.67
N TRP A 341 8.44 4.78 -5.36
CA TRP A 341 9.76 4.57 -4.77
C TRP A 341 10.33 5.85 -4.18
N ASN A 342 10.90 5.75 -2.97
CA ASN A 342 11.73 6.79 -2.38
C ASN A 342 13.19 6.36 -2.48
N GLU A 343 13.93 6.92 -3.45
CA GLU A 343 15.30 6.52 -3.74
C GLU A 343 16.27 6.86 -2.61
N ALA A 344 16.05 7.95 -1.87
CA ALA A 344 16.97 8.38 -0.82
C ALA A 344 17.09 7.38 0.32
N ASN A 345 15.99 6.73 0.70
CA ASN A 345 15.93 5.76 1.81
C ASN A 345 15.66 4.32 1.36
N GLY A 346 15.47 4.08 0.05
CA GLY A 346 15.26 2.75 -0.49
C GLY A 346 13.95 2.09 -0.02
N GLN A 347 12.84 2.82 -0.07
CA GLN A 347 11.54 2.34 0.43
C GLN A 347 10.40 2.57 -0.56
N TRP A 348 9.52 1.58 -0.66
CA TRP A 348 8.23 1.71 -1.30
C TRP A 348 7.26 2.48 -0.39
N LEU A 349 6.53 3.42 -0.96
CA LEU A 349 5.53 4.22 -0.28
C LEU A 349 4.17 3.97 -0.94
N HIS A 350 3.20 3.49 -0.15
CA HIS A 350 1.84 3.30 -0.64
C HIS A 350 1.22 4.63 -1.06
N SER A 351 0.71 4.69 -2.27
CA SER A 351 -0.14 5.80 -2.71
C SER A 351 -1.61 5.53 -2.35
N THR A 352 -2.46 6.50 -2.63
CA THR A 352 -3.93 6.33 -2.52
C THR A 352 -4.56 5.75 -3.80
N VAL A 353 -3.76 5.48 -4.83
CA VAL A 353 -4.24 4.98 -6.10
C VAL A 353 -4.47 3.49 -6.02
N PRO A 354 -5.68 2.98 -6.25
CA PRO A 354 -5.94 1.55 -6.18
C PRO A 354 -5.21 0.82 -7.32
N CYS A 355 -4.52 -0.27 -6.96
CA CYS A 355 -4.05 -1.25 -7.90
C CYS A 355 -4.98 -2.46 -7.85
N LYS A 356 -5.75 -2.70 -8.90
CA LYS A 356 -6.53 -3.91 -9.07
C LYS A 356 -5.71 -4.89 -9.89
N LYS A 357 -5.84 -6.19 -9.57
CA LYS A 357 -5.25 -7.23 -10.43
C LYS A 357 -5.74 -7.05 -11.86
N PHE A 358 -4.82 -7.00 -12.78
CA PHE A 358 -5.14 -6.89 -14.20
C PHE A 358 -5.89 -8.13 -14.70
N SER A 359 -6.87 -7.92 -15.58
CA SER A 359 -7.55 -9.02 -16.26
C SER A 359 -6.58 -9.69 -17.24
N THR A 360 -6.51 -11.01 -17.18
CA THR A 360 -5.60 -11.78 -18.02
C THR A 360 -6.08 -11.86 -19.47
N GLY A 361 -5.14 -11.94 -20.40
CA GLY A 361 -5.45 -11.97 -21.83
C GLY A 361 -6.05 -10.67 -22.39
N THR A 362 -5.97 -9.58 -21.64
CA THR A 362 -6.47 -8.24 -22.00
C THR A 362 -5.31 -7.25 -21.95
N TRP A 363 -5.22 -6.38 -22.93
CA TRP A 363 -4.26 -5.29 -22.91
C TRP A 363 -4.72 -4.19 -21.96
N HIS A 364 -3.83 -3.77 -21.05
CA HIS A 364 -4.01 -2.66 -20.14
C HIS A 364 -3.09 -1.51 -20.53
N HIS A 365 -3.63 -0.32 -20.63
CA HIS A 365 -2.90 0.90 -21.01
C HIS A 365 -2.43 1.64 -19.75
N ILE A 366 -1.13 1.85 -19.62
CA ILE A 366 -0.49 2.50 -18.48
C ILE A 366 0.27 3.71 -18.97
N GLN A 367 0.04 4.85 -18.34
CA GLN A 367 0.72 6.10 -18.66
C GLN A 367 1.13 6.80 -17.36
N TRP A 368 2.41 7.11 -17.24
CA TRP A 368 2.97 7.87 -16.14
C TRP A 368 3.49 9.21 -16.61
N TYR A 369 3.00 10.31 -16.01
CA TYR A 369 3.61 11.62 -16.14
C TYR A 369 4.37 11.97 -14.88
N MET A 370 5.64 12.33 -15.04
CA MET A 370 6.59 12.54 -13.97
C MET A 370 7.46 13.77 -14.29
N THR A 371 7.97 14.41 -13.26
CA THR A 371 8.90 15.56 -13.43
C THR A 371 10.10 15.41 -12.52
N THR A 372 11.25 15.92 -12.98
CA THR A 372 12.48 16.06 -12.19
C THR A 372 12.82 17.52 -11.95
N ASN A 373 13.42 17.81 -10.81
CA ASN A 373 13.96 19.14 -10.50
C ASN A 373 15.44 18.98 -10.11
N HIS A 374 16.31 19.35 -11.05
CA HIS A 374 17.75 19.15 -10.89
C HIS A 374 18.37 20.16 -9.92
N SER A 375 17.73 21.31 -9.68
CA SER A 375 18.24 22.33 -8.77
C SER A 375 18.11 21.95 -7.30
N ASN A 376 17.05 21.21 -6.92
CA ASN A 376 16.82 20.76 -5.56
C ASN A 376 16.88 19.24 -5.42
N HIS A 377 17.30 18.53 -6.47
CA HIS A 377 17.48 17.08 -6.51
C HIS A 377 16.24 16.31 -6.07
N THR A 378 15.08 16.63 -6.67
CA THR A 378 13.83 15.94 -6.41
C THR A 378 13.16 15.47 -7.69
N TYR A 379 12.28 14.48 -7.58
CA TYR A 379 11.38 14.04 -8.64
C TYR A 379 9.95 13.94 -8.11
N THR A 380 8.99 14.12 -9.01
CA THR A 380 7.57 14.16 -8.63
C THR A 380 6.76 13.25 -9.54
N TYR A 381 6.03 12.32 -8.93
CA TYR A 381 4.96 11.56 -9.56
C TYR A 381 3.76 12.49 -9.72
N LYS A 382 3.42 12.87 -10.94
CA LYS A 382 2.34 13.81 -11.23
C LYS A 382 1.02 13.10 -11.44
N THR A 383 0.95 12.27 -12.47
CA THR A 383 -0.28 11.61 -12.91
C THR A 383 0.00 10.19 -13.36
N LEU A 384 -0.80 9.25 -12.88
CA LEU A 384 -0.93 7.91 -13.42
C LEU A 384 -2.24 7.80 -14.17
N VAL A 385 -2.22 7.22 -15.37
CA VAL A 385 -3.43 6.81 -16.08
C VAL A 385 -3.39 5.30 -16.26
N VAL A 386 -4.45 4.63 -15.87
CA VAL A 386 -4.63 3.19 -16.07
C VAL A 386 -5.96 2.99 -16.80
N ASP A 387 -5.90 2.41 -17.98
CA ASP A 387 -7.08 2.16 -18.83
C ASP A 387 -7.97 3.39 -19.01
N GLY A 388 -7.34 4.56 -19.23
CA GLY A 388 -8.01 5.84 -19.42
C GLY A 388 -8.50 6.53 -18.15
N VAL A 389 -8.31 5.92 -16.96
CA VAL A 389 -8.65 6.53 -15.67
C VAL A 389 -7.42 7.24 -15.10
N ALA A 390 -7.50 8.56 -14.93
CA ALA A 390 -6.40 9.39 -14.44
C ALA A 390 -6.44 9.56 -12.92
N TYR A 391 -5.27 9.43 -12.31
CA TYR A 391 -5.04 9.63 -10.86
C TYR A 391 -3.92 10.66 -10.66
N ASN A 392 -4.21 11.73 -9.93
CA ASN A 392 -3.23 12.77 -9.61
C ASN A 392 -2.56 12.45 -8.27
N LEU A 393 -1.26 12.18 -8.29
CA LEU A 393 -0.49 11.89 -7.09
C LEU A 393 0.15 13.15 -6.50
N ASN A 394 0.85 13.93 -7.34
CA ASN A 394 1.67 15.09 -6.92
C ASN A 394 2.61 14.79 -5.75
N GLN A 395 3.16 13.58 -5.74
CA GLN A 395 4.04 13.09 -4.68
C GLN A 395 5.50 13.32 -5.06
N THR A 396 6.21 14.08 -4.24
CA THR A 396 7.63 14.44 -4.49
C THR A 396 8.55 13.63 -3.59
N GLN A 397 9.65 13.13 -4.18
CA GLN A 397 10.68 12.34 -3.52
C GLN A 397 12.06 12.94 -3.78
N PRO A 398 13.03 12.78 -2.86
CA PRO A 398 14.41 13.20 -3.08
C PRO A 398 15.16 12.18 -3.94
N ALA A 399 16.00 12.70 -4.85
CA ALA A 399 16.96 11.91 -5.59
C ALA A 399 18.17 11.55 -4.71
N LYS A 400 18.92 10.54 -5.12
CA LYS A 400 20.10 10.04 -4.40
C LYS A 400 21.37 10.26 -5.20
N TYR A 401 22.41 10.77 -4.55
CA TYR A 401 23.72 10.90 -5.18
C TYR A 401 24.42 9.55 -5.24
N LEU A 402 24.73 9.07 -6.44
CA LEU A 402 25.39 7.78 -6.71
C LEU A 402 26.66 7.92 -7.58
N ALA A 403 26.97 9.14 -8.01
CA ALA A 403 28.07 9.47 -8.93
C ALA A 403 28.00 8.71 -10.29
N TRP A 404 26.81 8.35 -10.74
CA TRP A 404 26.61 7.70 -12.04
C TRP A 404 26.63 8.73 -13.18
N GLY A 405 27.07 8.28 -14.36
CA GLY A 405 27.03 9.10 -15.57
C GLY A 405 25.61 9.35 -16.06
N SER A 406 25.42 10.48 -16.74
CA SER A 406 24.12 10.90 -17.27
C SER A 406 23.47 9.85 -18.17
N ASN A 407 22.20 9.60 -17.94
CA ASN A 407 21.37 8.71 -18.75
C ASN A 407 19.89 8.90 -18.45
N VAL A 408 19.02 8.54 -19.39
CA VAL A 408 17.57 8.39 -19.21
C VAL A 408 17.17 7.01 -19.68
N GLY A 409 16.19 6.41 -19.03
CA GLY A 409 15.70 5.11 -19.45
C GLY A 409 14.43 4.68 -18.74
N VAL A 410 14.04 3.47 -19.04
CA VAL A 410 12.86 2.80 -18.51
C VAL A 410 13.20 1.39 -18.08
N GLN A 411 12.40 0.82 -17.20
CA GLN A 411 12.52 -0.58 -16.80
C GLN A 411 11.18 -1.21 -16.48
N TRP A 412 11.14 -2.53 -16.60
CA TRP A 412 10.07 -3.41 -16.14
C TRP A 412 10.65 -4.41 -15.16
N GLN A 413 9.94 -4.68 -14.09
CA GLN A 413 10.29 -5.76 -13.18
C GLN A 413 9.08 -6.63 -12.90
N LEU A 414 9.29 -7.94 -12.98
CA LEU A 414 8.32 -8.95 -12.61
C LEU A 414 8.67 -9.51 -11.23
N ASP A 415 7.70 -9.49 -10.32
CA ASP A 415 7.85 -10.01 -8.97
C ASP A 415 6.94 -11.22 -8.74
N VAL A 416 7.54 -12.34 -8.41
CA VAL A 416 6.82 -13.59 -8.11
C VAL A 416 6.59 -13.70 -6.60
N ASN A 417 5.36 -14.04 -6.22
CA ASN A 417 5.01 -14.27 -4.83
C ASN A 417 5.50 -15.63 -4.30
N ALA A 418 5.10 -16.01 -3.08
CA ALA A 418 5.50 -17.27 -2.43
C ALA A 418 5.15 -18.54 -3.23
N SER A 419 4.20 -18.49 -4.17
CA SER A 419 3.78 -19.67 -4.93
C SER A 419 4.88 -20.23 -5.81
N GLY A 420 5.78 -19.37 -6.28
CA GLY A 420 6.83 -19.74 -7.23
C GLY A 420 6.32 -20.06 -8.63
N THR A 421 5.03 -19.89 -8.87
CA THR A 421 4.44 -20.11 -10.20
C THR A 421 4.95 -19.05 -11.17
N GLY A 422 5.48 -19.47 -12.32
CA GLY A 422 5.90 -18.54 -13.36
C GLY A 422 4.72 -17.92 -14.09
N TYR A 423 4.93 -16.69 -14.58
CA TYR A 423 3.96 -15.99 -15.40
C TYR A 423 4.63 -15.18 -16.51
N HIS A 424 3.83 -14.82 -17.50
CA HIS A 424 4.25 -14.03 -18.65
C HIS A 424 3.59 -12.66 -18.61
N GLU A 425 4.36 -11.64 -18.97
CA GLU A 425 3.90 -10.30 -19.30
C GLU A 425 4.35 -9.93 -20.71
N TRP A 426 3.42 -9.47 -21.54
CA TRP A 426 3.71 -8.88 -22.83
C TRP A 426 3.62 -7.37 -22.74
N VAL A 427 4.59 -6.70 -23.35
CA VAL A 427 4.65 -5.23 -23.44
C VAL A 427 4.54 -4.82 -24.90
N ASP A 428 3.76 -3.78 -25.18
CA ASP A 428 3.55 -3.32 -26.55
C ASP A 428 3.40 -1.79 -26.58
N LYS A 429 3.75 -1.17 -27.72
CA LYS A 429 3.66 0.27 -27.97
C LYS A 429 4.35 1.14 -26.94
N ALA A 430 5.43 0.66 -26.38
CA ALA A 430 6.16 1.36 -25.32
C ALA A 430 6.85 2.62 -25.85
N THR A 431 6.48 3.78 -25.31
CA THR A 431 6.97 5.10 -25.73
C THR A 431 7.35 5.94 -24.53
N LEU A 432 8.59 6.45 -24.52
CA LEU A 432 9.05 7.46 -23.57
C LEU A 432 9.20 8.80 -24.28
N SER A 433 8.51 9.82 -23.79
CA SER A 433 8.68 11.22 -24.25
C SER A 433 9.34 12.03 -23.13
N ILE A 434 10.37 12.80 -23.49
CA ILE A 434 11.11 13.66 -22.53
C ILE A 434 11.29 15.07 -23.09
N TRP A 435 11.18 16.09 -22.22
CA TRP A 435 11.38 17.50 -22.61
C TRP A 435 11.77 18.42 -21.45
#